data_a8fa84aae4d4ec66f153e7b38f483579
#
_entry.id   a8fa84aae4d4ec66f153e7b38f483579
#
_cell.length_a   1.000
_cell.length_b   1.000
_cell.length_c   1.000
_cell.angle_alpha   90.00
_cell.angle_beta   90.00
_cell.angle_gamma   90.00
#
_symmetry.space_group_name_H-M   'P 1'
#
loop_
_entity.id
_entity.type
_entity.pdbx_description
1 polymer ?
#
loop_
_entity_poly.entity_id
_entity_poly.type
_entity_poly.pdbx_seq_one_letter_code
_entity_poly.pdbx_strand_id
1 'polypeptide(L)'
;MNVQIAKDAYSKVKKETSSGAKVNHANVGLALRKLKNSMSNMGNTEEKESFNQSYKTALYSIYFLQKSLDFDKGGDLANNLFRLYEFCKLTVQDTVLSNEPKNSNLLACSKYISDIIESWEKIYS
;
A
#
# COMPACT_ATOMS: atom_id res chain seq x y z
N MET A 1 10.52 10.79 -2.72
CA MET A 1 9.25 11.20 -3.34
C MET A 1 8.94 12.65 -2.96
N ASN A 2 8.45 13.43 -3.89
CA ASN A 2 8.06 14.81 -3.65
C ASN A 2 6.72 14.86 -2.91
N VAL A 3 6.64 15.62 -1.80
CA VAL A 3 5.43 15.70 -0.98
C VAL A 3 4.23 16.25 -1.77
N GLN A 4 4.44 17.30 -2.58
CA GLN A 4 3.37 17.90 -3.37
C GLN A 4 2.81 16.93 -4.41
N ILE A 5 3.69 16.14 -5.04
CA ILE A 5 3.28 15.15 -6.03
C ILE A 5 2.48 14.02 -5.36
N ALA A 6 2.89 13.60 -4.15
CA ALA A 6 2.13 12.60 -3.39
C ALA A 6 0.73 13.10 -3.06
N LYS A 7 0.61 14.39 -2.70
CA LYS A 7 -0.69 15.02 -2.46
C LYS A 7 -1.58 14.98 -3.71
N ASP A 8 -1.00 15.29 -4.88
CA ASP A 8 -1.74 15.29 -6.14
C ASP A 8 -2.21 13.89 -6.52
N ALA A 9 -1.37 12.87 -6.28
CA ALA A 9 -1.74 11.49 -6.55
C ALA A 9 -2.94 11.03 -5.71
N TYR A 10 -3.16 11.65 -4.55
CA TYR A 10 -4.27 11.32 -3.67
C TYR A 10 -5.19 12.53 -3.42
N SER A 11 -5.39 13.37 -4.46
CA SER A 11 -6.21 14.58 -4.31
C SER A 11 -7.68 14.28 -3.97
N LYS A 12 -8.13 13.03 -4.15
CA LYS A 12 -9.49 12.59 -3.80
C LYS A 12 -9.66 12.29 -2.31
N VAL A 13 -8.64 12.53 -1.48
CA VAL A 13 -8.65 12.11 -0.07
C VAL A 13 -9.82 12.67 0.76
N LYS A 14 -10.46 13.73 0.29
CA LYS A 14 -11.59 14.33 0.99
C LYS A 14 -12.94 13.77 0.55
N LYS A 15 -12.97 12.90 -0.46
CA LYS A 15 -14.21 12.35 -0.98
C LYS A 15 -14.54 11.03 -0.31
N GLU A 16 -15.83 10.80 -0.10
CA GLU A 16 -16.31 9.51 0.37
C GLU A 16 -16.48 8.58 -0.82
N THR A 17 -16.14 7.31 -0.63
CA THR A 17 -16.36 6.31 -1.65
C THR A 17 -17.78 5.75 -1.54
N SER A 18 -18.26 5.12 -2.61
CA SER A 18 -19.58 4.49 -2.61
C SER A 18 -19.68 3.34 -1.62
N SER A 19 -18.57 2.80 -1.15
CA SER A 19 -18.55 1.73 -0.15
C SER A 19 -18.62 2.28 1.28
N GLY A 20 -18.67 3.59 1.44
CA GLY A 20 -18.70 4.23 2.75
C GLY A 20 -17.33 4.48 3.37
N ALA A 21 -16.27 3.94 2.78
CA ALA A 21 -14.91 4.22 3.24
C ALA A 21 -14.49 5.61 2.78
N LYS A 22 -13.94 6.41 3.69
CA LYS A 22 -13.47 7.75 3.36
C LYS A 22 -12.07 7.72 2.81
N VAL A 23 -11.85 8.45 1.71
CA VAL A 23 -10.53 8.69 1.16
C VAL A 23 -10.00 9.99 1.77
N ASN A 24 -9.27 9.86 2.87
CA ASN A 24 -8.68 11.01 3.55
C ASN A 24 -7.25 10.69 3.99
N HIS A 25 -6.54 11.70 4.48
CA HIS A 25 -5.13 11.54 4.87
C HIS A 25 -4.94 10.42 5.89
N ALA A 26 -5.78 10.38 6.91
CA ALA A 26 -5.65 9.38 7.97
C ALA A 26 -5.86 7.96 7.44
N ASN A 27 -6.87 7.75 6.60
CA ASN A 27 -7.18 6.42 6.08
C ASN A 27 -6.17 5.94 5.03
N VAL A 28 -5.66 6.85 4.18
CA VAL A 28 -4.58 6.50 3.25
C VAL A 28 -3.32 6.13 4.03
N GLY A 29 -2.96 6.92 5.04
CA GLY A 29 -1.82 6.62 5.89
C GLY A 29 -1.98 5.30 6.62
N LEU A 30 -3.18 5.01 7.13
CA LEU A 30 -3.47 3.74 7.79
C LEU A 30 -3.31 2.56 6.82
N ALA A 31 -3.81 2.70 5.59
CA ALA A 31 -3.68 1.64 4.58
C ALA A 31 -2.21 1.39 4.22
N LEU A 32 -1.42 2.45 4.09
CA LEU A 32 0.02 2.32 3.83
C LEU A 32 0.71 1.57 4.97
N ARG A 33 0.42 1.92 6.22
CA ARG A 33 1.02 1.25 7.38
C ARG A 33 0.57 -0.21 7.49
N LYS A 34 -0.70 -0.48 7.23
CA LYS A 34 -1.22 -1.86 7.23
C LYS A 34 -0.55 -2.70 6.16
N LEU A 35 -0.36 -2.13 4.95
CA LEU A 35 0.33 -2.84 3.88
C LEU A 35 1.76 -3.17 4.27
N LYS A 36 2.51 -2.17 4.75
CA LYS A 36 3.90 -2.37 5.17
C LYS A 36 3.99 -3.44 6.25
N ASN A 37 3.17 -3.32 7.30
CA ASN A 37 3.23 -4.24 8.44
C ASN A 37 2.81 -5.65 8.04
N SER A 38 1.83 -5.78 7.15
CA SER A 38 1.37 -7.07 6.66
C SER A 38 2.46 -7.78 5.86
N MET A 39 3.13 -7.06 4.95
CA MET A 39 4.22 -7.65 4.18
C MET A 39 5.39 -8.05 5.09
N SER A 40 5.73 -7.22 6.07
CA SER A 40 6.77 -7.55 7.04
C SER A 40 6.40 -8.78 7.85
N ASN A 41 5.16 -8.88 8.31
CA ASN A 41 4.71 -10.03 9.08
C ASN A 41 4.72 -11.31 8.24
N MET A 42 4.31 -11.23 6.97
CA MET A 42 4.35 -12.37 6.07
C MET A 42 5.77 -12.93 5.93
N GLY A 43 6.78 -12.05 5.95
CA GLY A 43 8.17 -12.46 5.85
C GLY A 43 8.77 -12.98 7.14
N ASN A 44 8.14 -12.72 8.28
CA ASN A 44 8.71 -13.03 9.59
C ASN A 44 7.96 -14.07 10.40
N THR A 45 6.66 -14.23 10.18
CA THR A 45 5.87 -15.16 10.98
C THR A 45 6.01 -16.59 10.46
N GLU A 46 6.00 -17.55 11.40
CA GLU A 46 5.95 -18.97 11.07
C GLU A 46 4.55 -19.53 11.33
N GLU A 47 3.67 -18.72 11.91
CA GLU A 47 2.31 -19.13 12.21
C GLU A 47 1.41 -18.96 10.99
N LYS A 48 0.82 -20.07 10.53
CA LYS A 48 0.00 -20.08 9.31
C LYS A 48 -1.18 -19.14 9.37
N GLU A 49 -1.87 -19.07 10.50
CA GLU A 49 -3.04 -18.20 10.64
C GLU A 49 -2.65 -16.72 10.57
N SER A 50 -1.56 -16.37 11.23
CA SER A 50 -1.01 -15.01 11.19
C SER A 50 -0.59 -14.62 9.78
N PHE A 51 0.07 -15.53 9.06
CA PHE A 51 0.45 -15.33 7.67
C PHE A 51 -0.76 -15.07 6.78
N ASN A 52 -1.79 -15.93 6.90
CA ASN A 52 -3.01 -15.80 6.10
C ASN A 52 -3.74 -14.48 6.38
N GLN A 53 -3.78 -14.07 7.64
CA GLN A 53 -4.41 -12.81 8.03
C GLN A 53 -3.65 -11.61 7.42
N SER A 54 -2.33 -11.65 7.47
CA SER A 54 -1.49 -10.59 6.88
C SER A 54 -1.64 -10.55 5.36
N TYR A 55 -1.76 -11.71 4.72
CA TYR A 55 -2.00 -11.79 3.29
C TYR A 55 -3.29 -11.06 2.90
N LYS A 56 -4.38 -11.35 3.60
CA LYS A 56 -5.67 -10.69 3.35
C LYS A 56 -5.57 -9.19 3.58
N THR A 57 -4.95 -8.78 4.68
CA THR A 57 -4.81 -7.36 5.00
C THR A 57 -4.00 -6.63 3.93
N ALA A 58 -2.93 -7.26 3.43
CA ALA A 58 -2.12 -6.68 2.37
C ALA A 58 -2.96 -6.45 1.10
N LEU A 59 -3.74 -7.45 0.69
CA LEU A 59 -4.58 -7.32 -0.50
C LEU A 59 -5.65 -6.24 -0.36
N TYR A 60 -6.34 -6.17 0.78
CA TYR A 60 -7.33 -5.12 1.03
C TYR A 60 -6.71 -3.73 1.03
N SER A 61 -5.53 -3.61 1.63
CA SER A 61 -4.82 -2.33 1.68
C SER A 61 -4.41 -1.87 0.28
N ILE A 62 -3.89 -2.79 -0.53
CA ILE A 62 -3.51 -2.49 -1.92
C ILE A 62 -4.74 -2.02 -2.71
N TYR A 63 -5.85 -2.73 -2.59
CA TYR A 63 -7.08 -2.38 -3.29
C TYR A 63 -7.52 -0.95 -2.92
N PHE A 64 -7.54 -0.63 -1.64
CA PHE A 64 -7.92 0.72 -1.19
C PHE A 64 -6.97 1.77 -1.74
N LEU A 65 -5.66 1.51 -1.68
CA LEU A 65 -4.65 2.46 -2.15
C LEU A 65 -4.75 2.71 -3.65
N GLN A 66 -4.97 1.67 -4.44
CA GLN A 66 -5.12 1.81 -5.89
C GLN A 66 -6.41 2.52 -6.26
N LYS A 67 -7.50 2.16 -5.62
CA LYS A 67 -8.82 2.75 -5.89
C LYS A 67 -8.87 4.23 -5.53
N SER A 68 -8.07 4.65 -4.56
CA SER A 68 -8.07 6.02 -4.07
C SER A 68 -7.22 6.98 -4.89
N LEU A 69 -6.42 6.47 -5.85
CA LEU A 69 -5.56 7.31 -6.68
C LEU A 69 -6.37 8.24 -7.58
N ASP A 70 -5.86 9.46 -7.76
CA ASP A 70 -6.41 10.45 -8.68
C ASP A 70 -5.48 10.55 -9.89
N PHE A 71 -5.87 9.91 -11.00
CA PHE A 71 -5.05 9.87 -12.20
C PHE A 71 -5.07 11.19 -12.97
N ASP A 72 -6.13 11.98 -12.80
CA ASP A 72 -6.24 13.27 -13.49
C ASP A 72 -5.24 14.29 -12.93
N LYS A 73 -5.18 14.42 -11.60
CA LYS A 73 -4.27 15.37 -10.96
C LYS A 73 -2.91 14.77 -10.65
N GLY A 74 -2.86 13.48 -10.38
CA GLY A 74 -1.63 12.79 -10.03
C GLY A 74 -0.77 12.40 -11.21
N GLY A 75 -1.36 12.32 -12.41
CA GLY A 75 -0.64 12.07 -13.65
C GLY A 75 0.30 10.87 -13.60
N ASP A 76 1.54 11.13 -13.99
CA ASP A 76 2.57 10.09 -14.05
C ASP A 76 2.86 9.47 -12.69
N LEU A 77 2.81 10.25 -11.62
CA LEU A 77 3.05 9.69 -10.28
C LEU A 77 1.93 8.74 -9.86
N ALA A 78 0.68 9.09 -10.13
CA ALA A 78 -0.44 8.20 -9.83
C ALA A 78 -0.29 6.88 -10.59
N ASN A 79 0.10 6.93 -11.86
CA ASN A 79 0.38 5.73 -12.65
C ASN A 79 1.54 4.92 -12.06
N ASN A 80 2.60 5.59 -11.64
CA ASN A 80 3.76 4.92 -11.05
C ASN A 80 3.42 4.28 -9.71
N LEU A 81 2.62 4.95 -8.89
CA LEU A 81 2.16 4.37 -7.63
C LEU A 81 1.25 3.16 -7.87
N PHE A 82 0.36 3.26 -8.86
CA PHE A 82 -0.48 2.12 -9.21
C PHE A 82 0.37 0.91 -9.57
N ARG A 83 1.41 1.11 -10.39
CA ARG A 83 2.33 0.03 -10.78
C ARG A 83 3.08 -0.53 -9.59
N LEU A 84 3.52 0.33 -8.67
CA LEU A 84 4.19 -0.13 -7.45
C LEU A 84 3.28 -1.01 -6.61
N TYR A 85 2.03 -0.58 -6.42
CA TYR A 85 1.06 -1.38 -5.67
C TYR A 85 0.74 -2.69 -6.39
N GLU A 86 0.69 -2.69 -7.74
CA GLU A 86 0.53 -3.91 -8.52
C GLU A 86 1.71 -4.86 -8.29
N PHE A 87 2.92 -4.33 -8.30
CA PHE A 87 4.12 -5.12 -7.99
C PHE A 87 4.04 -5.73 -6.60
N CYS A 88 3.60 -4.95 -5.62
CA CYS A 88 3.39 -5.46 -4.26
C CYS A 88 2.35 -6.57 -4.24
N LYS A 89 1.25 -6.40 -4.96
CA LYS A 89 0.20 -7.41 -5.04
C LYS A 89 0.73 -8.72 -5.62
N LEU A 90 1.43 -8.64 -6.74
CA LEU A 90 2.01 -9.81 -7.39
C LEU A 90 3.04 -10.49 -6.49
N THR A 91 3.85 -9.72 -5.78
CA THR A 91 4.85 -10.24 -4.84
C THR A 91 4.18 -10.98 -3.68
N VAL A 92 3.13 -10.39 -3.11
CA VAL A 92 2.36 -10.99 -2.02
C VAL A 92 1.73 -12.31 -2.48
N GLN A 93 1.11 -12.30 -3.66
CA GLN A 93 0.49 -13.50 -4.23
C GLN A 93 1.51 -14.59 -4.54
N ASP A 94 2.65 -14.20 -5.11
CA ASP A 94 3.74 -15.14 -5.42
C ASP A 94 4.30 -15.78 -4.16
N THR A 95 4.42 -15.04 -3.08
CA THR A 95 4.88 -15.56 -1.80
C THR A 95 3.98 -16.69 -1.31
N VAL A 96 2.66 -16.53 -1.49
CA VAL A 96 1.70 -17.57 -1.11
C VAL A 96 1.82 -18.79 -2.02
N LEU A 97 1.89 -18.55 -3.34
CA LEU A 97 1.93 -19.63 -4.33
C LEU A 97 3.21 -20.45 -4.28
N SER A 98 4.35 -19.80 -4.07
CA SER A 98 5.65 -20.46 -4.03
C SER A 98 6.00 -21.02 -2.66
N ASN A 99 5.22 -20.66 -1.63
CA ASN A 99 5.49 -21.04 -0.24
C ASN A 99 6.86 -20.57 0.23
N GLU A 100 7.31 -19.40 -0.23
CA GLU A 100 8.58 -18.81 0.14
C GLU A 100 8.36 -17.51 0.93
N PRO A 101 8.13 -17.59 2.26
CA PRO A 101 7.84 -16.41 3.07
C PRO A 101 9.00 -15.42 3.18
N LYS A 102 10.23 -15.84 2.86
CA LYS A 102 11.41 -14.98 2.90
C LYS A 102 11.79 -14.45 1.52
N ASN A 103 10.80 -14.17 0.70
CA ASN A 103 11.00 -13.59 -0.62
C ASN A 103 11.66 -12.21 -0.50
N SER A 104 12.80 -12.01 -1.19
CA SER A 104 13.52 -10.74 -1.16
C SER A 104 12.71 -9.58 -1.74
N ASN A 105 11.80 -9.86 -2.69
CA ASN A 105 10.93 -8.85 -3.24
C ASN A 105 9.90 -8.36 -2.21
N LEU A 106 9.48 -9.22 -1.31
CA LEU A 106 8.58 -8.84 -0.22
C LEU A 106 9.23 -7.79 0.69
N LEU A 107 10.50 -7.99 1.02
CA LEU A 107 11.26 -7.03 1.82
C LEU A 107 11.45 -5.71 1.07
N ALA A 108 11.76 -5.78 -0.23
CA ALA A 108 11.91 -4.58 -1.07
C ALA A 108 10.60 -3.80 -1.15
N CYS A 109 9.46 -4.47 -1.32
CA CYS A 109 8.15 -3.82 -1.34
C CYS A 109 7.87 -3.13 -0.01
N SER A 110 8.16 -3.78 1.10
CA SER A 110 7.97 -3.20 2.43
C SER A 110 8.78 -1.91 2.59
N LYS A 111 10.01 -1.90 2.08
CA LYS A 111 10.85 -0.71 2.12
C LYS A 111 10.30 0.43 1.26
N TYR A 112 9.84 0.12 0.05
CA TYR A 112 9.24 1.14 -0.83
C TYR A 112 8.01 1.78 -0.17
N ILE A 113 7.16 0.97 0.44
CA ILE A 113 5.97 1.48 1.13
C ILE A 113 6.39 2.31 2.35
N SER A 114 7.44 1.91 3.06
CA SER A 114 7.96 2.68 4.18
C SER A 114 8.41 4.09 3.75
N ASP A 115 9.04 4.20 2.59
CA ASP A 115 9.46 5.49 2.05
C ASP A 115 8.24 6.38 1.72
N ILE A 116 7.19 5.78 1.18
CA ILE A 116 5.95 6.50 0.89
C ILE A 116 5.31 6.99 2.19
N ILE A 117 5.29 6.16 3.23
CA ILE A 117 4.76 6.53 4.54
C ILE A 117 5.48 7.77 5.08
N GLU A 118 6.80 7.77 5.01
CA GLU A 118 7.60 8.89 5.48
C GLU A 118 7.20 10.19 4.78
N SER A 119 7.05 10.17 3.46
CA SER A 119 6.61 11.33 2.68
C SER A 119 5.17 11.73 3.02
N TRP A 120 4.30 10.72 3.18
CA TRP A 120 2.89 10.94 3.46
C TRP A 120 2.67 11.63 4.81
N GLU A 121 3.42 11.22 5.82
CA GLU A 121 3.29 11.81 7.16
C GLU A 121 3.66 13.28 7.19
N LYS A 122 4.51 13.75 6.27
CA LYS A 122 4.92 15.16 6.21
C LYS A 122 3.89 16.08 5.55
N ILE A 123 2.92 15.54 4.84
CA ILE A 123 1.98 16.34 4.04
C ILE A 123 1.12 17.27 4.90
N TYR A 124 0.70 16.83 6.07
CA TYR A 124 -0.18 17.61 6.96
C TYR A 124 0.41 17.78 8.36
N SER A 125 1.73 17.67 8.46
CA SER A 125 2.42 17.87 9.74
C SER A 125 2.54 19.33 10.12
#